data_50b9b02bc8dc779a1aa1ea0eccf033bc
#
_entry.id   50b9b02bc8dc779a1aa1ea0eccf033bc
#
_cell.length_a   1.000
_cell.length_b   1.000
_cell.length_c   1.000
_cell.angle_alpha   90.00
_cell.angle_beta   90.00
_cell.angle_gamma   90.00
#
_symmetry.space_group_name_H-M   'P 1'
#
loop_
_entity.id
_entity.type
_entity.pdbx_description
1 polymer ?
#
loop_
_entity_poly.entity_id
_entity_poly.type
_entity_poly.pdbx_seq_one_letter_code
_entity_poly.pdbx_strand_id
1 'polypeptide(L)'
;MSNHKDYRCYGLRLLTVTAVFLALIAGFNGFFDPYQVIGTPTIKGLNQVKREKDIQVRLFKAVAVNKIEAKSLFLGSSRTEFGLDTHHPGLSDLQPGYNLAITGGNMYEVRRYFDHAIATQPEVKEIILSLDFFMFNQAKKNTPDFREERLGTRNLFVGDLFEVLLSKPAFISSLRTLKNSFSRPNNPGFFYEDGRRNPDSTIEQVYFNQGVIPRFRMVLRDFLVRPDLYGTYQLSVDYLNDLNAVITTSQQRGIRLHLFISPSHALQWEAIRVAGLWSEFEAWKRALVNLSPIWDFSGYNSMTTEAIADPMQYYIESSHYRKELGDLVLNRILDYRPETVPSDFGILLTPTNLETHLEQIRRDRELWAQENPKWVEFVEALKP
;
A
#
# COMPACT_ATOMS: atom_id res chain seq x y z
N MET A 1 -14.04 -22.04 59.93
CA MET A 1 -12.81 -22.28 59.16
C MET A 1 -12.99 -23.10 57.88
N SER A 2 -14.14 -23.64 57.60
CA SER A 2 -14.51 -24.41 56.38
C SER A 2 -14.54 -23.55 55.13
N ASN A 3 -15.18 -22.38 55.14
CA ASN A 3 -15.39 -21.53 53.97
C ASN A 3 -14.13 -21.06 53.21
N HIS A 4 -13.01 -20.87 53.88
CA HIS A 4 -11.78 -20.37 53.20
C HIS A 4 -11.09 -21.40 52.29
N LYS A 5 -11.21 -22.70 52.62
CA LYS A 5 -10.67 -23.77 51.76
C LYS A 5 -11.54 -23.98 50.51
N ASP A 6 -12.86 -23.87 50.68
CA ASP A 6 -13.81 -24.04 49.60
C ASP A 6 -13.68 -22.90 48.57
N TYR A 7 -13.54 -21.65 48.98
CA TYR A 7 -13.29 -20.51 48.11
C TYR A 7 -11.96 -20.61 47.36
N ARG A 8 -10.89 -21.10 48.01
CA ARG A 8 -9.60 -21.35 47.36
C ARG A 8 -9.72 -22.45 46.32
N CYS A 9 -10.39 -23.56 46.62
CA CYS A 9 -10.61 -24.65 45.68
C CYS A 9 -11.47 -24.20 44.48
N TYR A 10 -12.51 -23.43 44.70
CA TYR A 10 -13.36 -22.83 43.67
C TYR A 10 -12.57 -21.86 42.82
N GLY A 11 -11.81 -20.95 43.41
CA GLY A 11 -10.95 -19.99 42.68
C GLY A 11 -9.91 -20.69 41.80
N LEU A 12 -9.27 -21.75 42.32
CA LEU A 12 -8.28 -22.52 41.55
C LEU A 12 -8.95 -23.25 40.36
N ARG A 13 -10.13 -23.86 40.57
CA ARG A 13 -10.89 -24.50 39.48
C ARG A 13 -11.28 -23.50 38.41
N LEU A 14 -11.79 -22.34 38.80
CA LEU A 14 -12.16 -21.26 37.85
C LEU A 14 -10.94 -20.81 37.03
N LEU A 15 -9.81 -20.54 37.68
CA LEU A 15 -8.57 -20.17 37.03
C LEU A 15 -8.08 -21.25 36.04
N THR A 16 -8.14 -22.53 36.46
CA THR A 16 -7.75 -23.65 35.61
C THR A 16 -8.64 -23.76 34.37
N VAL A 17 -9.97 -23.69 34.55
CA VAL A 17 -10.92 -23.74 33.41
C VAL A 17 -10.70 -22.57 32.47
N THR A 18 -10.53 -21.35 33.00
CA THR A 18 -10.24 -20.17 32.21
C THR A 18 -8.94 -20.32 31.44
N ALA A 19 -7.87 -20.77 32.08
CA ALA A 19 -6.59 -20.98 31.44
C ALA A 19 -6.66 -22.02 30.31
N VAL A 20 -7.36 -23.13 30.52
CA VAL A 20 -7.59 -24.16 29.49
C VAL A 20 -8.37 -23.60 28.32
N PHE A 21 -9.43 -22.83 28.59
CA PHE A 21 -10.24 -22.21 27.54
C PHE A 21 -9.42 -21.20 26.70
N LEU A 22 -8.63 -20.35 27.35
CA LEU A 22 -7.72 -19.41 26.66
C LEU A 22 -6.66 -20.14 25.85
N ALA A 23 -6.08 -21.23 26.37
CA ALA A 23 -5.12 -22.06 25.66
C ALA A 23 -5.73 -22.71 24.41
N LEU A 24 -6.99 -23.18 24.49
CA LEU A 24 -7.71 -23.72 23.31
C LEU A 24 -7.95 -22.64 22.24
N ILE A 25 -8.37 -21.44 22.65
CA ILE A 25 -8.55 -20.31 21.70
C ILE A 25 -7.21 -19.94 21.07
N ALA A 26 -6.15 -19.77 21.86
CA ALA A 26 -4.84 -19.44 21.37
C ALA A 26 -4.28 -20.52 20.43
N GLY A 27 -4.45 -21.79 20.77
CA GLY A 27 -4.07 -22.92 19.92
C GLY A 27 -4.83 -22.96 18.59
N PHE A 28 -6.14 -22.70 18.65
CA PHE A 28 -6.97 -22.60 17.45
C PHE A 28 -6.52 -21.43 16.56
N ASN A 29 -6.40 -20.22 17.09
CA ASN A 29 -5.98 -19.05 16.33
C ASN A 29 -4.54 -19.20 15.80
N GLY A 30 -3.63 -19.74 16.61
CA GLY A 30 -2.25 -20.01 16.19
C GLY A 30 -2.17 -21.05 15.06
N PHE A 31 -3.00 -22.10 15.11
CA PHE A 31 -3.06 -23.11 14.04
C PHE A 31 -3.57 -22.52 12.71
N PHE A 32 -4.64 -21.74 12.76
CA PHE A 32 -5.18 -21.14 11.54
C PHE A 32 -4.36 -19.94 11.06
N ASP A 33 -3.70 -19.23 11.96
CA ASP A 33 -2.81 -18.08 11.68
C ASP A 33 -3.38 -17.15 10.59
N PRO A 34 -4.57 -16.55 10.80
CA PRO A 34 -5.33 -15.86 9.75
C PRO A 34 -4.58 -14.68 9.14
N TYR A 35 -3.67 -14.08 9.89
CA TYR A 35 -2.86 -12.93 9.47
C TYR A 35 -1.45 -13.30 8.99
N GLN A 36 -1.09 -14.59 9.02
CA GLN A 36 0.24 -15.11 8.65
C GLN A 36 1.38 -14.50 9.50
N VAL A 37 1.14 -14.32 10.78
CA VAL A 37 2.07 -13.68 11.73
C VAL A 37 2.89 -14.74 12.49
N ILE A 38 2.23 -15.80 12.97
CA ILE A 38 2.85 -16.87 13.74
C ILE A 38 3.79 -17.71 12.85
N GLY A 39 3.45 -17.88 11.59
CA GLY A 39 4.23 -18.68 10.64
C GLY A 39 3.86 -20.18 10.65
N THR A 40 2.63 -20.49 11.04
CA THR A 40 2.11 -21.85 11.01
C THR A 40 2.15 -22.41 9.59
N PRO A 41 2.59 -23.67 9.38
CA PRO A 41 2.62 -24.31 8.07
C PRO A 41 1.26 -24.30 7.39
N THR A 42 1.28 -24.02 6.08
CA THR A 42 0.06 -23.96 5.27
C THR A 42 -0.43 -25.36 4.91
N ILE A 43 -1.68 -25.66 5.23
CA ILE A 43 -2.33 -26.94 4.93
C ILE A 43 -3.49 -26.70 3.97
N LYS A 44 -3.45 -27.37 2.80
CA LYS A 44 -4.48 -27.26 1.77
C LYS A 44 -5.86 -27.66 2.31
N GLY A 45 -6.87 -26.83 2.04
CA GLY A 45 -8.24 -27.01 2.51
C GLY A 45 -8.50 -26.56 3.97
N LEU A 46 -7.47 -26.21 4.75
CA LEU A 46 -7.63 -25.81 6.15
C LEU A 46 -7.28 -24.33 6.41
N ASN A 47 -6.03 -23.95 6.15
CA ASN A 47 -5.53 -22.60 6.54
C ASN A 47 -4.73 -21.88 5.44
N GLN A 48 -4.82 -22.32 4.19
CA GLN A 48 -4.01 -21.77 3.10
C GLN A 48 -4.49 -20.40 2.60
N VAL A 49 -5.80 -20.12 2.66
CA VAL A 49 -6.37 -18.90 2.09
C VAL A 49 -6.41 -17.78 3.15
N LYS A 50 -5.34 -17.00 3.22
CA LYS A 50 -5.09 -15.94 4.23
C LYS A 50 -5.70 -14.60 3.80
N ARG A 51 -7.02 -14.56 3.58
CA ARG A 51 -7.72 -13.32 3.17
C ARG A 51 -7.68 -12.23 4.25
N GLU A 52 -7.65 -12.64 5.50
CA GLU A 52 -7.72 -11.73 6.64
C GLU A 52 -6.47 -10.86 6.82
N LYS A 53 -5.39 -11.11 6.06
CA LYS A 53 -4.22 -10.20 5.98
C LYS A 53 -4.60 -8.78 5.57
N ASP A 54 -5.69 -8.62 4.79
CA ASP A 54 -6.16 -7.32 4.33
C ASP A 54 -6.62 -6.39 5.47
N ILE A 55 -7.09 -6.93 6.57
CA ILE A 55 -7.51 -6.13 7.74
C ILE A 55 -6.37 -5.86 8.74
N GLN A 56 -5.21 -6.49 8.55
CA GLN A 56 -4.02 -6.34 9.39
C GLN A 56 -2.76 -6.13 8.53
N VAL A 57 -2.88 -5.27 7.51
CA VAL A 57 -1.81 -5.06 6.51
C VAL A 57 -0.50 -4.67 7.18
N ARG A 58 -0.57 -3.76 8.14
CA ARG A 58 0.62 -3.25 8.84
C ARG A 58 1.27 -4.30 9.70
N LEU A 59 0.47 -5.13 10.36
CA LEU A 59 0.98 -6.21 11.19
C LEU A 59 1.69 -7.27 10.35
N PHE A 60 1.00 -7.83 9.33
CA PHE A 60 1.61 -8.92 8.57
C PHE A 60 2.85 -8.45 7.80
N LYS A 61 2.87 -7.23 7.24
CA LYS A 61 4.02 -6.73 6.48
C LYS A 61 5.25 -6.47 7.37
N ALA A 62 5.05 -5.92 8.57
CA ALA A 62 6.15 -5.77 9.53
C ALA A 62 6.77 -7.12 9.91
N VAL A 63 5.94 -8.16 10.08
CA VAL A 63 6.44 -9.50 10.41
C VAL A 63 7.02 -10.21 9.19
N ALA A 64 6.37 -10.08 8.03
CA ALA A 64 6.80 -10.79 6.82
C ALA A 64 8.17 -10.33 6.32
N VAL A 65 8.44 -9.00 6.34
CA VAL A 65 9.74 -8.47 5.91
C VAL A 65 10.90 -9.03 6.76
N ASN A 66 10.67 -9.35 8.02
CA ASN A 66 11.67 -9.91 8.91
C ASN A 66 12.08 -11.37 8.57
N LYS A 67 11.25 -12.06 7.77
CA LYS A 67 11.48 -13.45 7.36
C LYS A 67 12.20 -13.56 6.01
N ILE A 68 12.45 -12.43 5.36
CA ILE A 68 13.06 -12.35 4.04
C ILE A 68 14.38 -11.58 4.19
N GLU A 69 15.45 -12.05 3.59
CA GLU A 69 16.72 -11.33 3.51
C GLU A 69 16.68 -10.38 2.30
N ALA A 70 15.83 -9.37 2.37
CA ALA A 70 15.52 -8.51 1.25
C ALA A 70 16.74 -7.67 0.84
N LYS A 71 17.06 -7.65 -0.47
CA LYS A 71 18.07 -6.78 -1.08
C LYS A 71 17.44 -5.57 -1.76
N SER A 72 16.18 -5.69 -2.17
CA SER A 72 15.39 -4.58 -2.71
C SER A 72 14.04 -4.46 -1.99
N LEU A 73 13.58 -3.23 -1.79
CA LEU A 73 12.30 -2.93 -1.14
C LEU A 73 11.48 -1.98 -1.97
N PHE A 74 10.17 -2.23 -2.01
CA PHE A 74 9.21 -1.30 -2.55
C PHE A 74 8.39 -0.69 -1.42
N LEU A 75 8.35 0.64 -1.37
CA LEU A 75 7.63 1.43 -0.38
C LEU A 75 6.61 2.34 -1.07
N GLY A 76 5.59 2.74 -0.34
CA GLY A 76 4.53 3.63 -0.82
C GLY A 76 3.16 3.20 -0.35
N SER A 77 2.13 3.52 -1.14
CA SER A 77 0.74 3.22 -0.84
C SER A 77 0.26 1.91 -1.52
N SER A 78 -1.06 1.70 -1.51
CA SER A 78 -1.71 0.62 -2.27
C SER A 78 -1.39 0.66 -3.78
N ARG A 79 -1.04 1.82 -4.34
CA ARG A 79 -0.62 1.94 -5.74
C ARG A 79 0.63 1.11 -6.01
N THR A 80 1.62 1.20 -5.13
CA THR A 80 2.82 0.34 -5.16
C THR A 80 2.48 -1.12 -4.87
N GLU A 81 1.57 -1.40 -3.92
CA GLU A 81 1.15 -2.78 -3.63
C GLU A 81 0.61 -3.49 -4.86
N PHE A 82 -0.18 -2.82 -5.68
CA PHE A 82 -0.76 -3.41 -6.89
C PHE A 82 0.21 -3.44 -8.06
N GLY A 83 0.89 -2.31 -8.29
CA GLY A 83 1.54 -2.04 -9.56
C GLY A 83 2.98 -2.55 -9.66
N LEU A 84 3.74 -2.64 -8.56
CA LEU A 84 5.16 -2.95 -8.66
C LEU A 84 5.47 -4.41 -8.31
N ASP A 85 6.09 -5.09 -9.26
CA ASP A 85 6.54 -6.47 -9.13
C ASP A 85 8.00 -6.54 -8.66
N THR A 86 8.22 -7.15 -7.50
CA THR A 86 9.56 -7.34 -6.92
C THR A 86 10.45 -8.24 -7.77
N HIS A 87 9.86 -9.08 -8.63
CA HIS A 87 10.56 -9.98 -9.55
C HIS A 87 10.85 -9.35 -10.91
N HIS A 88 10.76 -8.02 -11.02
CA HIS A 88 11.09 -7.32 -12.27
C HIS A 88 12.52 -7.64 -12.73
N PRO A 89 12.75 -7.99 -14.02
CA PRO A 89 14.07 -8.42 -14.50
C PRO A 89 15.22 -7.41 -14.27
N GLY A 90 14.90 -6.11 -14.25
CA GLY A 90 15.87 -5.05 -13.90
C GLY A 90 16.40 -5.12 -12.46
N LEU A 91 15.80 -5.99 -11.60
CA LEU A 91 16.21 -6.23 -10.21
C LEU A 91 16.72 -7.66 -9.98
N SER A 92 17.10 -8.38 -11.05
CA SER A 92 17.54 -9.79 -10.96
C SER A 92 18.68 -10.00 -9.95
N ASP A 93 19.64 -9.07 -9.90
CA ASP A 93 20.80 -9.14 -9.00
C ASP A 93 20.50 -8.69 -7.57
N LEU A 94 19.29 -8.17 -7.33
CA LEU A 94 18.81 -7.60 -6.07
C LEU A 94 17.67 -8.43 -5.46
N GLN A 95 17.65 -9.70 -5.76
CA GLN A 95 16.72 -10.65 -5.15
C GLN A 95 17.27 -11.23 -3.84
N PRO A 96 16.41 -11.59 -2.89
CA PRO A 96 14.96 -11.41 -2.92
C PRO A 96 14.53 -9.95 -2.74
N GLY A 97 13.45 -9.56 -3.44
CA GLY A 97 12.77 -8.29 -3.23
C GLY A 97 11.51 -8.44 -2.37
N TYR A 98 11.08 -7.37 -1.69
CA TYR A 98 9.83 -7.38 -0.94
C TYR A 98 9.03 -6.10 -1.13
N ASN A 99 7.73 -6.24 -1.40
CA ASN A 99 6.80 -5.12 -1.49
C ASN A 99 6.25 -4.78 -0.09
N LEU A 100 6.91 -3.82 0.57
CA LEU A 100 6.59 -3.34 1.91
C LEU A 100 5.64 -2.11 1.89
N ALA A 101 5.10 -1.76 0.74
CA ALA A 101 4.12 -0.68 0.64
C ALA A 101 2.87 -0.98 1.49
N ILE A 102 2.18 0.06 1.97
CA ILE A 102 1.07 -0.05 2.91
C ILE A 102 -0.17 0.71 2.41
N THR A 103 -1.26 -0.02 2.23
CA THR A 103 -2.55 0.54 1.81
C THR A 103 -2.92 1.77 2.64
N GLY A 104 -3.21 2.89 1.95
CA GLY A 104 -3.72 4.09 2.58
C GLY A 104 -2.77 4.76 3.57
N GLY A 105 -1.49 4.42 3.60
CA GLY A 105 -0.51 5.02 4.49
C GLY A 105 -0.29 6.51 4.23
N ASN A 106 0.03 7.27 5.27
CA ASN A 106 0.63 8.60 5.17
C ASN A 106 2.17 8.48 5.12
N MET A 107 2.87 9.59 4.87
CA MET A 107 4.33 9.55 4.72
C MET A 107 5.05 9.18 6.03
N TYR A 108 4.47 9.52 7.21
CA TYR A 108 5.01 9.09 8.49
C TYR A 108 5.01 7.57 8.63
N GLU A 109 3.88 6.90 8.35
CA GLU A 109 3.82 5.43 8.39
C GLU A 109 4.84 4.81 7.43
N VAL A 110 4.96 5.33 6.21
CA VAL A 110 5.93 4.85 5.22
C VAL A 110 7.36 4.99 5.73
N ARG A 111 7.71 6.13 6.32
CA ARG A 111 9.01 6.32 6.97
C ARG A 111 9.24 5.30 8.08
N ARG A 112 8.25 5.08 8.98
CA ARG A 112 8.41 4.11 10.08
C ARG A 112 8.62 2.68 9.58
N TYR A 113 7.97 2.29 8.46
CA TYR A 113 8.21 1.00 7.81
C TYR A 113 9.57 0.94 7.11
N PHE A 114 10.03 2.03 6.51
CA PHE A 114 11.40 2.16 6.04
C PHE A 114 12.40 1.96 7.20
N ASP A 115 12.25 2.69 8.31
CA ASP A 115 13.11 2.58 9.48
C ASP A 115 13.15 1.14 10.02
N HIS A 116 11.99 0.47 10.09
CA HIS A 116 11.88 -0.92 10.49
C HIS A 116 12.66 -1.85 9.56
N ALA A 117 12.45 -1.69 8.25
CA ALA A 117 13.11 -2.53 7.27
C ALA A 117 14.65 -2.37 7.33
N ILE A 118 15.17 -1.15 7.33
CA ILE A 118 16.63 -0.96 7.37
C ILE A 118 17.27 -1.34 8.72
N ALA A 119 16.49 -1.37 9.81
CA ALA A 119 16.96 -1.88 11.10
C ALA A 119 17.02 -3.41 11.13
N THR A 120 16.17 -4.09 10.38
CA THR A 120 16.03 -5.56 10.41
C THR A 120 16.59 -6.26 9.18
N GLN A 121 16.85 -5.53 8.09
CA GLN A 121 17.34 -6.02 6.80
C GLN A 121 18.66 -5.35 6.41
N PRO A 122 19.82 -5.83 6.90
CA PRO A 122 21.10 -5.18 6.65
C PRO A 122 21.57 -5.26 5.19
N GLU A 123 21.02 -6.20 4.41
CA GLU A 123 21.39 -6.44 3.02
C GLU A 123 20.65 -5.57 2.00
N VAL A 124 19.75 -4.69 2.44
CA VAL A 124 19.02 -3.78 1.55
C VAL A 124 19.98 -2.82 0.85
N LYS A 125 19.97 -2.85 -0.48
CA LYS A 125 20.82 -2.02 -1.35
C LYS A 125 20.01 -1.07 -2.22
N GLU A 126 18.73 -1.38 -2.44
CA GLU A 126 17.88 -0.62 -3.34
C GLU A 126 16.48 -0.44 -2.77
N ILE A 127 15.97 0.78 -2.85
CA ILE A 127 14.61 1.12 -2.42
C ILE A 127 13.92 1.91 -3.53
N ILE A 128 12.71 1.47 -3.89
CA ILE A 128 11.83 2.15 -4.83
C ILE A 128 10.64 2.66 -4.04
N LEU A 129 10.52 3.99 -3.92
CA LEU A 129 9.49 4.65 -3.11
C LEU A 129 8.56 5.47 -4.00
N SER A 130 7.29 5.08 -4.04
CA SER A 130 6.25 5.88 -4.67
C SER A 130 5.72 6.96 -3.73
N LEU A 131 5.49 8.13 -4.29
CA LEU A 131 4.92 9.27 -3.59
C LEU A 131 3.56 9.61 -4.20
N ASP A 132 2.56 9.69 -3.35
CA ASP A 132 1.20 10.00 -3.73
C ASP A 132 0.74 11.29 -3.03
N PHE A 133 0.07 12.17 -3.75
CA PHE A 133 -0.33 13.47 -3.23
C PHE A 133 -1.07 13.38 -1.88
N PHE A 134 -2.03 12.46 -1.76
CA PHE A 134 -2.81 12.27 -0.54
C PHE A 134 -1.98 11.83 0.68
N MET A 135 -0.81 11.21 0.49
CA MET A 135 0.06 10.78 1.59
C MET A 135 0.61 11.96 2.40
N PHE A 136 0.63 13.14 1.80
CA PHE A 136 1.13 14.38 2.39
C PHE A 136 0.02 15.28 2.94
N ASN A 137 -1.23 14.82 2.95
CA ASN A 137 -2.33 15.58 3.54
C ASN A 137 -2.23 15.55 5.08
N GLN A 138 -2.17 16.72 5.71
CA GLN A 138 -2.12 16.88 7.18
C GLN A 138 -3.31 16.21 7.90
N ALA A 139 -4.47 16.14 7.26
CA ALA A 139 -5.65 15.47 7.80
C ALA A 139 -5.53 13.95 7.81
N LYS A 140 -4.56 13.37 7.07
CA LYS A 140 -4.37 11.93 6.97
C LYS A 140 -3.63 11.38 8.20
N LYS A 141 -4.40 10.87 9.15
CA LYS A 141 -3.85 10.25 10.36
C LYS A 141 -3.40 8.81 10.08
N ASN A 142 -2.61 8.26 11.03
CA ASN A 142 -2.24 6.86 11.00
C ASN A 142 -3.49 5.97 11.04
N THR A 143 -3.43 4.86 10.35
CA THR A 143 -4.55 3.91 10.33
C THR A 143 -4.65 3.15 11.65
N PRO A 144 -5.84 2.64 12.02
CA PRO A 144 -6.08 2.00 13.32
C PRO A 144 -5.21 0.76 13.60
N ASP A 145 -4.71 0.08 12.54
CA ASP A 145 -3.82 -1.09 12.66
C ASP A 145 -2.33 -0.73 12.75
N PHE A 146 -1.98 0.58 12.68
CA PHE A 146 -0.61 1.04 12.88
C PHE A 146 -0.22 1.03 14.36
N ARG A 147 0.93 0.42 14.67
CA ARG A 147 1.55 0.41 16.00
C ARG A 147 3.05 0.58 15.86
N GLU A 148 3.61 1.59 16.52
CA GLU A 148 5.04 1.82 16.50
C GLU A 148 5.83 0.75 17.25
N GLU A 149 5.26 0.23 18.34
CA GLU A 149 5.90 -0.71 19.25
C GLU A 149 6.29 -2.04 18.58
N ARG A 150 5.72 -2.35 17.42
CA ARG A 150 6.07 -3.53 16.63
C ARG A 150 7.25 -3.32 15.70
N LEU A 151 7.66 -2.06 15.50
CA LEU A 151 8.67 -1.69 14.51
C LEU A 151 10.09 -1.62 15.11
N GLY A 152 11.12 -1.69 14.25
CA GLY A 152 12.52 -1.60 14.66
C GLY A 152 13.10 -2.86 15.27
N THR A 153 12.35 -3.96 15.34
CA THR A 153 12.80 -5.25 15.91
C THR A 153 12.33 -6.43 15.07
N ARG A 154 13.08 -7.53 15.11
CA ARG A 154 12.66 -8.82 14.52
C ARG A 154 11.71 -9.60 15.42
N ASN A 155 11.64 -9.27 16.70
CA ASN A 155 10.80 -9.95 17.66
C ASN A 155 9.35 -9.50 17.51
N LEU A 156 8.43 -10.45 17.60
CA LEU A 156 7.01 -10.13 17.59
C LEU A 156 6.63 -9.39 18.88
N PHE A 157 5.96 -8.25 18.73
CA PHE A 157 5.48 -7.46 19.86
C PHE A 157 4.46 -8.26 20.69
N VAL A 158 4.62 -8.25 22.01
CA VAL A 158 3.77 -9.06 22.91
C VAL A 158 2.28 -8.68 22.79
N GLY A 159 1.98 -7.40 22.59
CA GLY A 159 0.62 -6.93 22.34
C GLY A 159 0.00 -7.53 21.08
N ASP A 160 0.79 -7.67 20.02
CA ASP A 160 0.34 -8.32 18.78
C ASP A 160 0.09 -9.82 18.99
N LEU A 161 0.91 -10.50 19.82
CA LEU A 161 0.65 -11.91 20.19
C LEU A 161 -0.70 -12.08 20.89
N PHE A 162 -1.04 -11.21 21.84
CA PHE A 162 -2.35 -11.23 22.47
C PHE A 162 -3.47 -10.97 21.47
N GLU A 163 -3.29 -10.00 20.56
CA GLU A 163 -4.27 -9.68 19.54
C GLU A 163 -4.52 -10.84 18.58
N VAL A 164 -3.48 -11.49 18.07
CA VAL A 164 -3.61 -12.58 17.08
C VAL A 164 -4.01 -13.91 17.71
N LEU A 165 -3.71 -14.17 18.99
CA LEU A 165 -3.98 -15.44 19.63
C LEU A 165 -5.27 -15.46 20.48
N LEU A 166 -5.61 -14.34 21.12
CA LEU A 166 -6.65 -14.34 22.16
C LEU A 166 -7.84 -13.42 21.87
N SER A 167 -7.76 -12.60 20.80
CA SER A 167 -8.86 -11.67 20.51
C SER A 167 -10.05 -12.34 19.82
N LYS A 168 -11.25 -11.80 20.05
CA LYS A 168 -12.46 -12.19 19.31
C LYS A 168 -12.33 -11.97 17.80
N PRO A 169 -11.79 -10.83 17.30
CA PRO A 169 -11.52 -10.66 15.88
C PRO A 169 -10.65 -11.77 15.29
N ALA A 170 -9.56 -12.17 15.97
CA ALA A 170 -8.69 -13.25 15.50
C ALA A 170 -9.43 -14.59 15.41
N PHE A 171 -10.29 -14.91 16.38
CA PHE A 171 -11.09 -16.13 16.35
C PHE A 171 -12.05 -16.15 15.14
N ILE A 172 -12.73 -15.03 14.88
CA ILE A 172 -13.61 -14.89 13.71
C ILE A 172 -12.81 -15.02 12.42
N SER A 173 -11.65 -14.39 12.35
CA SER A 173 -10.74 -14.46 11.20
C SER A 173 -10.21 -15.88 10.97
N SER A 174 -9.94 -16.65 12.02
CA SER A 174 -9.56 -18.06 11.95
C SER A 174 -10.68 -18.92 11.36
N LEU A 175 -11.94 -18.71 11.80
CA LEU A 175 -13.09 -19.39 11.21
C LEU A 175 -13.30 -19.04 9.74
N ARG A 176 -13.12 -17.77 9.36
CA ARG A 176 -13.18 -17.34 7.96
C ARG A 176 -12.05 -17.95 7.13
N THR A 177 -10.83 -18.04 7.68
CA THR A 177 -9.70 -18.70 7.03
C THR A 177 -10.01 -20.16 6.74
N LEU A 178 -10.56 -20.90 7.71
CA LEU A 178 -11.02 -22.27 7.52
C LEU A 178 -12.08 -22.36 6.39
N LYS A 179 -13.15 -21.56 6.50
CA LYS A 179 -14.24 -21.53 5.51
C LYS A 179 -13.72 -21.23 4.10
N ASN A 180 -12.86 -20.20 3.95
CA ASN A 180 -12.33 -19.82 2.66
C ASN A 180 -11.38 -20.88 2.08
N SER A 181 -10.54 -21.49 2.93
CA SER A 181 -9.61 -22.54 2.52
C SER A 181 -10.34 -23.81 2.06
N PHE A 182 -11.47 -24.12 2.69
CA PHE A 182 -12.30 -25.26 2.28
C PHE A 182 -13.11 -24.97 1.01
N SER A 183 -13.79 -23.81 0.94
CA SER A 183 -14.71 -23.50 -0.16
C SER A 183 -14.01 -22.99 -1.43
N ARG A 184 -12.80 -22.40 -1.31
CA ARG A 184 -12.06 -21.78 -2.42
C ARG A 184 -10.57 -22.12 -2.34
N PRO A 185 -10.18 -23.41 -2.41
CA PRO A 185 -8.82 -23.84 -2.13
C PRO A 185 -7.76 -23.34 -3.12
N ASN A 186 -8.16 -22.78 -4.25
CA ASN A 186 -7.24 -22.25 -5.26
C ASN A 186 -7.19 -20.70 -5.25
N ASN A 187 -7.88 -20.04 -4.33
CA ASN A 187 -7.83 -18.59 -4.24
C ASN A 187 -6.50 -18.16 -3.59
N PRO A 188 -5.66 -17.35 -4.25
CA PRO A 188 -4.34 -16.95 -3.73
C PRO A 188 -4.44 -15.93 -2.57
N GLY A 189 -5.64 -15.45 -2.21
CA GLY A 189 -5.84 -14.39 -1.23
C GLY A 189 -5.53 -13.01 -1.79
N PHE A 190 -5.48 -12.01 -0.90
CA PHE A 190 -5.25 -10.61 -1.28
C PHE A 190 -3.78 -10.27 -1.56
N PHE A 191 -2.83 -11.06 -1.07
CA PHE A 191 -1.41 -10.78 -1.20
C PHE A 191 -0.63 -12.01 -1.65
N TYR A 192 0.31 -11.79 -2.56
CA TYR A 192 1.35 -12.76 -2.90
C TYR A 192 2.39 -12.84 -1.77
N GLU A 193 3.30 -13.81 -1.87
CA GLU A 193 4.33 -14.03 -0.83
C GLU A 193 5.36 -12.89 -0.76
N ASP A 194 5.60 -12.23 -1.88
CA ASP A 194 6.48 -11.06 -1.98
C ASP A 194 5.86 -9.76 -1.44
N GLY A 195 4.67 -9.81 -0.85
CA GLY A 195 3.95 -8.66 -0.31
C GLY A 195 3.14 -7.85 -1.33
N ARG A 196 3.21 -8.17 -2.62
CA ARG A 196 2.41 -7.52 -3.66
C ARG A 196 0.92 -7.89 -3.52
N ARG A 197 0.03 -6.94 -3.79
CA ARG A 197 -1.42 -7.16 -3.73
C ARG A 197 -1.93 -7.81 -5.02
N ASN A 198 -2.84 -8.77 -4.86
CA ASN A 198 -3.49 -9.45 -5.96
C ASN A 198 -4.69 -8.64 -6.48
N PRO A 199 -4.63 -8.11 -7.73
CA PRO A 199 -5.71 -7.31 -8.28
C PRO A 199 -7.00 -8.10 -8.50
N ASP A 200 -6.92 -9.36 -8.93
CA ASP A 200 -8.10 -10.17 -9.23
C ASP A 200 -8.90 -10.50 -7.98
N SER A 201 -8.21 -10.84 -6.88
CA SER A 201 -8.88 -11.04 -5.59
C SER A 201 -9.52 -9.75 -5.07
N THR A 202 -8.93 -8.59 -5.35
CA THR A 202 -9.51 -7.29 -4.98
C THR A 202 -10.73 -6.97 -5.83
N ILE A 203 -10.67 -7.19 -7.15
CA ILE A 203 -11.82 -6.99 -8.05
C ILE A 203 -12.99 -7.88 -7.64
N GLU A 204 -12.73 -9.16 -7.35
CA GLU A 204 -13.77 -10.09 -6.91
C GLU A 204 -14.40 -9.68 -5.57
N GLN A 205 -13.61 -9.24 -4.60
CA GLN A 205 -14.02 -9.18 -3.21
C GLN A 205 -14.31 -7.79 -2.70
N VAL A 206 -13.60 -6.77 -3.18
CA VAL A 206 -13.82 -5.36 -2.80
C VAL A 206 -14.78 -4.70 -3.78
N TYR A 207 -14.61 -4.98 -5.06
CA TYR A 207 -15.45 -4.40 -6.10
C TYR A 207 -16.60 -5.30 -6.56
N PHE A 208 -16.77 -6.50 -5.95
CA PHE A 208 -17.87 -7.43 -6.22
C PHE A 208 -18.06 -7.72 -7.72
N ASN A 209 -16.96 -7.82 -8.47
CA ASN A 209 -16.94 -7.98 -9.93
C ASN A 209 -17.72 -6.90 -10.68
N GLN A 210 -17.88 -5.70 -10.10
CA GLN A 210 -18.47 -4.57 -10.84
C GLN A 210 -17.58 -4.18 -12.02
N GLY A 211 -18.23 -3.69 -13.09
CA GLY A 211 -17.54 -3.16 -14.26
C GLY A 211 -16.64 -1.95 -13.95
N VAL A 212 -15.80 -1.58 -14.90
CA VAL A 212 -14.78 -0.52 -14.72
C VAL A 212 -15.40 0.83 -14.32
N ILE A 213 -16.47 1.29 -14.99
CA ILE A 213 -17.09 2.60 -14.71
C ILE A 213 -17.61 2.72 -13.27
N PRO A 214 -18.36 1.75 -12.70
CA PRO A 214 -18.72 1.77 -11.28
C PRO A 214 -17.52 1.85 -10.33
N ARG A 215 -16.41 1.13 -10.62
CA ARG A 215 -15.19 1.18 -9.83
C ARG A 215 -14.56 2.58 -9.85
N PHE A 216 -14.44 3.18 -11.05
CA PHE A 216 -13.95 4.55 -11.21
C PHE A 216 -14.81 5.54 -10.41
N ARG A 217 -16.13 5.45 -10.54
CA ARG A 217 -17.06 6.33 -9.81
C ARG A 217 -16.88 6.22 -8.30
N MET A 218 -16.80 5.00 -7.79
CA MET A 218 -16.65 4.75 -6.35
C MET A 218 -15.35 5.38 -5.82
N VAL A 219 -14.23 5.13 -6.48
CA VAL A 219 -12.91 5.61 -6.04
C VAL A 219 -12.79 7.12 -6.19
N LEU A 220 -13.19 7.69 -7.32
CA LEU A 220 -13.16 9.14 -7.52
C LEU A 220 -14.02 9.88 -6.48
N ARG A 221 -15.23 9.37 -6.20
CA ARG A 221 -16.10 9.95 -5.18
C ARG A 221 -15.46 9.86 -3.79
N ASP A 222 -14.86 8.73 -3.44
CA ASP A 222 -14.15 8.55 -2.17
C ASP A 222 -13.03 9.58 -2.03
N PHE A 223 -12.22 9.79 -3.07
CA PHE A 223 -11.18 10.81 -3.07
C PHE A 223 -11.72 12.25 -2.90
N LEU A 224 -12.82 12.59 -3.58
CA LEU A 224 -13.39 13.94 -3.52
C LEU A 224 -14.05 14.27 -2.18
N VAL A 225 -14.63 13.28 -1.50
CA VAL A 225 -15.45 13.48 -0.30
C VAL A 225 -14.64 13.35 0.99
N ARG A 226 -13.69 12.42 1.06
CA ARG A 226 -12.98 12.12 2.30
C ARG A 226 -11.99 13.23 2.68
N PRO A 227 -12.06 13.74 3.93
CA PRO A 227 -11.14 14.79 4.41
C PRO A 227 -9.67 14.38 4.38
N ASP A 228 -9.37 13.11 4.64
CA ASP A 228 -8.01 12.56 4.65
C ASP A 228 -7.44 12.27 3.25
N LEU A 229 -8.23 12.51 2.19
CA LEU A 229 -7.82 12.45 0.79
C LEU A 229 -7.81 13.86 0.18
N TYR A 230 -8.84 14.26 -0.58
CA TYR A 230 -8.92 15.57 -1.23
C TYR A 230 -9.95 16.53 -0.60
N GLY A 231 -10.84 16.04 0.27
CA GLY A 231 -11.95 16.85 0.80
C GLY A 231 -11.51 18.06 1.64
N THR A 232 -10.41 17.93 2.38
CA THR A 232 -9.80 19.04 3.16
C THR A 232 -8.28 18.92 3.13
N TYR A 233 -7.71 19.05 1.92
CA TYR A 233 -6.26 18.88 1.75
C TYR A 233 -5.49 20.08 2.27
N GLN A 234 -4.45 19.82 3.05
CA GLN A 234 -3.41 20.76 3.44
C GLN A 234 -2.07 20.03 3.42
N LEU A 235 -1.09 20.59 2.70
CA LEU A 235 0.25 20.01 2.63
C LEU A 235 0.92 20.00 4.00
N SER A 236 1.33 18.84 4.48
CA SER A 236 2.00 18.66 5.76
C SER A 236 3.51 18.86 5.63
N VAL A 237 4.04 19.81 6.36
CA VAL A 237 5.49 20.02 6.50
C VAL A 237 6.14 18.84 7.23
N ASP A 238 5.45 18.23 8.22
CA ASP A 238 5.97 17.08 8.95
C ASP A 238 6.17 15.88 8.01
N TYR A 239 5.24 15.64 7.08
CA TYR A 239 5.38 14.55 6.12
C TYR A 239 6.46 14.81 5.05
N LEU A 240 6.74 16.08 4.73
CA LEU A 240 7.92 16.43 3.92
C LEU A 240 9.23 16.18 4.70
N ASN A 241 9.25 16.47 6.01
CA ASN A 241 10.39 16.16 6.87
C ASN A 241 10.60 14.64 7.00
N ASP A 242 9.52 13.85 7.06
CA ASP A 242 9.60 12.39 7.06
C ASP A 242 10.23 11.84 5.76
N LEU A 243 9.84 12.40 4.61
CA LEU A 243 10.48 12.05 3.33
C LEU A 243 11.97 12.44 3.32
N ASN A 244 12.30 13.64 3.78
CA ASN A 244 13.69 14.08 3.87
C ASN A 244 14.53 13.17 4.78
N ALA A 245 13.96 12.66 5.87
CA ALA A 245 14.62 11.68 6.74
C ALA A 245 14.92 10.36 6.00
N VAL A 246 13.98 9.86 5.17
CA VAL A 246 14.20 8.68 4.32
C VAL A 246 15.33 8.92 3.33
N ILE A 247 15.34 10.08 2.66
CA ILE A 247 16.40 10.45 1.69
C ILE A 247 17.77 10.49 2.39
N THR A 248 17.87 11.24 3.48
CA THR A 248 19.12 11.43 4.23
C THR A 248 19.67 10.09 4.77
N THR A 249 18.78 9.25 5.33
CA THR A 249 19.20 7.95 5.88
C THR A 249 19.64 6.99 4.77
N SER A 250 18.96 7.00 3.61
CA SER A 250 19.37 6.19 2.45
C SER A 250 20.76 6.58 1.96
N GLN A 251 21.05 7.89 1.86
CA GLN A 251 22.36 8.41 1.47
C GLN A 251 23.46 8.01 2.47
N GLN A 252 23.19 8.17 3.78
CA GLN A 252 24.15 7.81 4.84
C GLN A 252 24.48 6.31 4.86
N ARG A 253 23.53 5.46 4.46
CA ARG A 253 23.70 4.00 4.41
C ARG A 253 24.18 3.48 3.06
N GLY A 254 24.35 4.34 2.07
CA GLY A 254 24.74 3.93 0.71
C GLY A 254 23.64 3.12 -0.01
N ILE A 255 22.37 3.31 0.34
CA ILE A 255 21.21 2.66 -0.28
C ILE A 255 20.80 3.50 -1.49
N ARG A 256 20.64 2.87 -2.64
CA ARG A 256 20.08 3.54 -3.83
C ARG A 256 18.58 3.75 -3.62
N LEU A 257 18.16 5.00 -3.55
CA LEU A 257 16.77 5.39 -3.39
C LEU A 257 16.23 6.00 -4.68
N HIS A 258 15.21 5.36 -5.25
CA HIS A 258 14.47 5.88 -6.39
C HIS A 258 13.12 6.43 -5.92
N LEU A 259 12.90 7.72 -6.16
CA LEU A 259 11.66 8.40 -5.85
C LEU A 259 10.82 8.61 -7.11
N PHE A 260 9.53 8.33 -7.03
CA PHE A 260 8.63 8.60 -8.15
C PHE A 260 7.22 8.95 -7.71
N ILE A 261 6.52 9.76 -8.53
CA ILE A 261 5.10 10.05 -8.41
C ILE A 261 4.33 9.00 -9.22
N SER A 262 3.37 8.32 -8.57
CA SER A 262 2.62 7.21 -9.17
C SER A 262 1.81 7.62 -10.40
N PRO A 263 1.72 6.76 -11.44
CA PRO A 263 0.94 6.99 -12.65
C PRO A 263 -0.55 6.67 -12.46
N SER A 264 -1.28 7.46 -11.70
CA SER A 264 -2.74 7.30 -11.66
C SER A 264 -3.37 7.66 -13.01
N HIS A 265 -4.58 7.16 -13.27
CA HIS A 265 -5.33 7.49 -14.49
C HIS A 265 -5.68 8.99 -14.58
N ALA A 266 -5.82 9.53 -15.78
CA ALA A 266 -6.13 10.95 -16.03
C ALA A 266 -7.32 11.47 -15.23
N LEU A 267 -8.35 10.65 -14.99
CA LEU A 267 -9.50 11.04 -14.16
C LEU A 267 -9.15 11.29 -12.69
N GLN A 268 -8.05 10.71 -12.18
CA GLN A 268 -7.59 11.01 -10.83
C GLN A 268 -6.96 12.41 -10.74
N TRP A 269 -6.27 12.86 -11.80
CA TRP A 269 -5.76 14.23 -11.90
C TRP A 269 -6.90 15.23 -12.10
N GLU A 270 -7.91 14.86 -12.86
CA GLU A 270 -9.14 15.66 -13.01
C GLU A 270 -9.88 15.80 -11.67
N ALA A 271 -9.89 14.77 -10.82
CA ALA A 271 -10.47 14.87 -9.48
C ALA A 271 -9.72 15.88 -8.58
N ILE A 272 -8.38 16.00 -8.69
CA ILE A 272 -7.61 17.05 -8.00
C ILE A 272 -8.06 18.43 -8.45
N ARG A 273 -8.27 18.63 -9.77
CA ARG A 273 -8.79 19.87 -10.32
C ARG A 273 -10.19 20.20 -9.81
N VAL A 274 -11.10 19.23 -9.87
CA VAL A 274 -12.49 19.39 -9.40
C VAL A 274 -12.55 19.67 -7.91
N ALA A 275 -11.64 19.12 -7.12
CA ALA A 275 -11.48 19.47 -5.70
C ALA A 275 -10.95 20.90 -5.48
N GLY A 276 -10.45 21.57 -6.53
CA GLY A 276 -9.83 22.90 -6.42
C GLY A 276 -8.39 22.88 -5.90
N LEU A 277 -7.71 21.73 -5.99
CA LEU A 277 -6.39 21.48 -5.37
C LEU A 277 -5.23 21.50 -6.37
N TRP A 278 -5.42 22.06 -7.57
CA TRP A 278 -4.36 22.01 -8.58
C TRP A 278 -3.12 22.81 -8.17
N SER A 279 -3.31 23.98 -7.56
CA SER A 279 -2.22 24.81 -7.03
C SER A 279 -1.43 24.08 -5.91
N GLU A 280 -2.14 23.40 -5.02
CA GLU A 280 -1.54 22.59 -3.95
C GLU A 280 -0.78 21.38 -4.51
N PHE A 281 -1.29 20.77 -5.57
CA PHE A 281 -0.62 19.66 -6.24
C PHE A 281 0.71 20.10 -6.88
N GLU A 282 0.73 21.27 -7.55
CA GLU A 282 1.96 21.85 -8.08
C GLU A 282 2.91 22.29 -6.96
N ALA A 283 2.40 22.89 -5.88
CA ALA A 283 3.20 23.27 -4.72
C ALA A 283 3.85 22.05 -4.05
N TRP A 284 3.11 20.93 -3.96
CA TRP A 284 3.66 19.66 -3.48
C TRP A 284 4.79 19.14 -4.38
N LYS A 285 4.66 19.17 -5.70
CA LYS A 285 5.74 18.79 -6.63
C LYS A 285 6.98 19.66 -6.45
N ARG A 286 6.80 20.98 -6.29
CA ARG A 286 7.90 21.91 -6.00
C ARG A 286 8.61 21.54 -4.70
N ALA A 287 7.85 21.24 -3.65
CA ALA A 287 8.40 20.82 -2.37
C ALA A 287 9.21 19.53 -2.48
N LEU A 288 8.70 18.55 -3.23
CA LEU A 288 9.41 17.27 -3.46
C LEU A 288 10.74 17.47 -4.21
N VAL A 289 10.71 18.23 -5.31
CA VAL A 289 11.89 18.47 -6.16
C VAL A 289 12.97 19.26 -5.42
N ASN A 290 12.59 20.10 -4.47
CA ASN A 290 13.55 20.79 -3.58
C ASN A 290 14.28 19.82 -2.62
N LEU A 291 13.72 18.64 -2.33
CA LEU A 291 14.37 17.64 -1.50
C LEU A 291 15.29 16.71 -2.33
N SER A 292 14.85 16.30 -3.51
CA SER A 292 15.59 15.38 -4.38
C SER A 292 15.01 15.38 -5.79
N PRO A 293 15.79 15.05 -6.83
CA PRO A 293 15.23 14.69 -8.13
C PRO A 293 14.23 13.56 -8.01
N ILE A 294 13.12 13.62 -8.77
CA ILE A 294 12.01 12.66 -8.69
C ILE A 294 11.47 12.33 -10.07
N TRP A 295 11.20 11.06 -10.33
CA TRP A 295 10.51 10.64 -11.54
C TRP A 295 9.02 10.99 -11.45
N ASP A 296 8.49 11.71 -12.42
CA ASP A 296 7.09 12.05 -12.49
C ASP A 296 6.38 11.25 -13.59
N PHE A 297 5.49 10.35 -13.17
CA PHE A 297 4.64 9.59 -14.08
C PHE A 297 3.20 10.11 -14.10
N SER A 298 2.94 11.23 -13.44
CA SER A 298 1.61 11.84 -13.36
C SER A 298 1.28 12.70 -14.58
N GLY A 299 0.05 13.18 -14.64
CA GLY A 299 -0.42 14.09 -15.69
C GLY A 299 -1.16 13.36 -16.82
N TYR A 300 -1.21 13.98 -17.99
CA TYR A 300 -2.01 13.55 -19.14
C TYR A 300 -1.06 13.09 -20.26
N ASN A 301 -0.48 11.93 -20.10
CA ASN A 301 0.44 11.31 -21.06
C ASN A 301 -0.20 10.07 -21.71
N SER A 302 0.46 9.48 -22.69
CA SER A 302 -0.07 8.35 -23.47
C SER A 302 -0.50 7.14 -22.63
N MET A 303 0.08 6.98 -21.42
CA MET A 303 -0.24 5.86 -20.55
C MET A 303 -1.38 6.18 -19.56
N THR A 304 -1.35 7.39 -18.96
CA THR A 304 -2.35 7.79 -17.97
C THR A 304 -3.71 8.11 -18.57
N THR A 305 -3.77 8.34 -19.87
CA THR A 305 -5.00 8.60 -20.63
C THR A 305 -5.59 7.37 -21.30
N GLU A 306 -5.24 6.15 -20.85
CA GLU A 306 -5.80 4.90 -21.36
C GLU A 306 -7.34 5.01 -21.47
N ALA A 307 -7.90 4.65 -22.62
CA ALA A 307 -9.35 4.66 -22.82
C ALA A 307 -10.04 3.68 -21.87
N ILE A 308 -11.11 4.14 -21.20
CA ILE A 308 -11.86 3.30 -20.26
C ILE A 308 -12.58 2.18 -21.02
N ALA A 309 -12.14 0.96 -20.79
CA ALA A 309 -12.65 -0.28 -21.36
C ALA A 309 -12.81 -1.34 -20.24
N ASP A 310 -13.46 -2.44 -20.52
CA ASP A 310 -13.61 -3.55 -19.57
C ASP A 310 -13.22 -4.88 -20.24
N PRO A 311 -12.08 -5.47 -19.90
CA PRO A 311 -11.07 -4.99 -18.93
C PRO A 311 -10.16 -3.87 -19.49
N MET A 312 -9.55 -3.10 -18.59
CA MET A 312 -8.44 -2.20 -18.90
C MET A 312 -7.11 -2.94 -18.83
N GLN A 313 -6.15 -2.56 -19.67
CA GLN A 313 -4.81 -3.14 -19.68
C GLN A 313 -3.96 -2.66 -18.50
N TYR A 314 -3.98 -1.36 -18.23
CA TYR A 314 -3.08 -0.72 -17.28
C TYR A 314 -3.71 -0.35 -15.94
N TYR A 315 -5.04 -0.27 -15.85
CA TYR A 315 -5.72 0.20 -14.65
C TYR A 315 -6.75 -0.77 -14.10
N ILE A 316 -6.90 -0.77 -12.78
CA ILE A 316 -7.99 -1.43 -12.06
C ILE A 316 -9.17 -0.45 -11.96
N GLU A 317 -8.86 0.81 -11.63
CA GLU A 317 -9.71 1.98 -11.55
C GLU A 317 -8.83 3.25 -11.52
N SER A 318 -9.40 4.44 -11.26
CA SER A 318 -8.70 5.72 -11.44
C SER A 318 -7.40 5.87 -10.63
N SER A 319 -7.27 5.21 -9.49
CA SER A 319 -6.13 5.33 -8.58
C SER A 319 -5.09 4.23 -8.75
N HIS A 320 -5.53 2.97 -8.97
CA HIS A 320 -4.64 1.81 -8.94
C HIS A 320 -4.31 1.31 -10.34
N TYR A 321 -3.01 1.23 -10.61
CA TYR A 321 -2.48 0.66 -11.84
C TYR A 321 -2.08 -0.80 -11.66
N ARG A 322 -2.06 -1.55 -12.77
CA ARG A 322 -1.66 -2.94 -12.85
C ARG A 322 -0.14 -3.07 -13.00
N LYS A 323 0.35 -4.30 -12.81
CA LYS A 323 1.75 -4.66 -13.00
C LYS A 323 2.29 -4.24 -14.37
N GLU A 324 1.48 -4.35 -15.43
CA GLU A 324 1.86 -4.03 -16.81
C GLU A 324 2.31 -2.57 -16.95
N LEU A 325 1.65 -1.64 -16.25
CA LEU A 325 2.11 -0.24 -16.18
C LEU A 325 3.29 -0.08 -15.22
N GLY A 326 3.27 -0.80 -14.10
CA GLY A 326 4.37 -0.81 -13.14
C GLY A 326 5.69 -1.30 -13.73
N ASP A 327 5.65 -2.27 -14.65
CA ASP A 327 6.85 -2.73 -15.37
C ASP A 327 7.45 -1.61 -16.22
N LEU A 328 6.62 -0.77 -16.87
CA LEU A 328 7.11 0.41 -17.61
C LEU A 328 7.69 1.48 -16.67
N VAL A 329 7.10 1.67 -15.49
CA VAL A 329 7.67 2.53 -14.43
C VAL A 329 9.06 2.03 -14.04
N LEU A 330 9.20 0.75 -13.74
CA LEU A 330 10.47 0.13 -13.36
C LEU A 330 11.48 0.15 -14.51
N ASN A 331 11.05 -0.10 -15.75
CA ASN A 331 11.92 0.03 -16.93
C ASN A 331 12.54 1.43 -17.03
N ARG A 332 11.75 2.48 -16.80
CA ARG A 332 12.21 3.88 -16.83
C ARG A 332 13.17 4.19 -15.68
N ILE A 333 12.79 3.84 -14.46
CA ILE A 333 13.55 4.19 -13.24
C ILE A 333 14.89 3.46 -13.17
N LEU A 334 14.91 2.19 -13.61
CA LEU A 334 16.08 1.32 -13.55
C LEU A 334 16.94 1.35 -14.82
N ASP A 335 16.57 2.17 -15.80
CA ASP A 335 17.19 2.18 -17.14
C ASP A 335 17.25 0.78 -17.78
N TYR A 336 16.19 -0.01 -17.54
CA TYR A 336 16.05 -1.36 -18.09
C TYR A 336 15.14 -1.33 -19.31
N ARG A 337 15.66 -1.67 -20.49
CA ARG A 337 14.92 -1.60 -21.77
C ARG A 337 14.16 -0.28 -21.95
N PRO A 338 14.83 0.87 -21.83
CA PRO A 338 14.20 2.20 -21.87
C PRO A 338 13.46 2.47 -23.19
N GLU A 339 13.83 1.77 -24.26
CA GLU A 339 13.17 1.83 -25.57
C GLU A 339 11.73 1.30 -25.57
N THR A 340 11.34 0.52 -24.55
CA THR A 340 9.97 0.00 -24.39
C THR A 340 9.03 1.00 -23.74
N VAL A 341 9.55 2.09 -23.17
CA VAL A 341 8.79 3.08 -22.44
C VAL A 341 8.49 4.28 -23.31
N PRO A 342 7.22 4.71 -23.47
CA PRO A 342 6.89 5.92 -24.24
C PRO A 342 7.67 7.13 -23.74
N SER A 343 8.10 7.99 -24.67
CA SER A 343 8.95 9.15 -24.34
C SER A 343 8.27 10.19 -23.44
N ASP A 344 6.94 10.25 -23.47
CA ASP A 344 6.11 11.13 -22.65
C ASP A 344 5.77 10.54 -21.27
N PHE A 345 6.21 9.30 -20.97
CA PHE A 345 5.92 8.60 -19.72
C PHE A 345 7.16 8.50 -18.85
N GLY A 346 7.12 9.20 -17.70
CA GLY A 346 8.21 9.23 -16.73
C GLY A 346 9.28 10.25 -17.05
N ILE A 347 9.13 11.46 -16.54
CA ILE A 347 10.08 12.58 -16.67
C ILE A 347 10.82 12.75 -15.35
N LEU A 348 12.16 12.76 -15.39
CA LEU A 348 12.97 13.07 -14.21
C LEU A 348 12.91 14.57 -13.93
N LEU A 349 12.23 14.95 -12.86
CA LEU A 349 12.11 16.32 -12.41
C LEU A 349 13.32 16.76 -11.60
N THR A 350 13.79 17.94 -11.91
CA THR A 350 14.86 18.66 -11.24
C THR A 350 14.44 20.13 -11.10
N PRO A 351 15.11 20.93 -10.27
CA PRO A 351 14.81 22.37 -10.19
C PRO A 351 14.86 23.11 -11.53
N THR A 352 15.63 22.59 -12.50
CA THR A 352 15.84 23.27 -13.79
C THR A 352 14.70 23.07 -14.80
N ASN A 353 13.95 21.94 -14.72
CA ASN A 353 12.90 21.62 -15.69
C ASN A 353 11.48 21.61 -15.09
N LEU A 354 11.35 21.77 -13.78
CA LEU A 354 10.09 21.62 -13.08
C LEU A 354 8.98 22.54 -13.61
N GLU A 355 9.25 23.86 -13.70
CA GLU A 355 8.20 24.80 -14.11
C GLU A 355 7.74 24.59 -15.56
N THR A 356 8.67 24.29 -16.45
CA THR A 356 8.34 23.93 -17.86
C THR A 356 7.48 22.66 -17.92
N HIS A 357 7.79 21.66 -17.07
CA HIS A 357 7.01 20.43 -16.98
C HIS A 357 5.59 20.69 -16.42
N LEU A 358 5.45 21.51 -15.38
CA LEU A 358 4.14 21.89 -14.83
C LEU A 358 3.27 22.63 -15.86
N GLU A 359 3.88 23.53 -16.64
CA GLU A 359 3.20 24.19 -17.76
C GLU A 359 2.77 23.19 -18.85
N GLN A 360 3.63 22.19 -19.16
CA GLN A 360 3.27 21.15 -20.11
C GLN A 360 2.07 20.34 -19.63
N ILE A 361 2.03 19.90 -18.37
CA ILE A 361 0.90 19.15 -17.82
C ILE A 361 -0.41 19.96 -17.92
N ARG A 362 -0.35 21.28 -17.68
CA ARG A 362 -1.53 22.15 -17.84
C ARG A 362 -2.04 22.17 -19.28
N ARG A 363 -1.13 22.31 -20.26
CA ARG A 363 -1.47 22.26 -21.70
C ARG A 363 -2.04 20.91 -22.11
N ASP A 364 -1.40 19.83 -21.67
CA ASP A 364 -1.85 18.46 -21.98
C ASP A 364 -3.23 18.20 -21.38
N ARG A 365 -3.53 18.70 -20.18
CA ARG A 365 -4.85 18.65 -19.58
C ARG A 365 -5.90 19.39 -20.43
N GLU A 366 -5.58 20.60 -20.92
CA GLU A 366 -6.50 21.37 -21.76
C GLU A 366 -6.85 20.66 -23.04
N LEU A 367 -5.86 20.08 -23.73
CA LEU A 367 -6.06 19.29 -24.93
C LEU A 367 -6.90 18.04 -24.63
N TRP A 368 -6.52 17.28 -23.61
CA TRP A 368 -7.25 16.08 -23.21
C TRP A 368 -8.72 16.39 -22.85
N ALA A 369 -8.98 17.49 -22.17
CA ALA A 369 -10.33 17.87 -21.77
C ALA A 369 -11.22 18.24 -22.96
N GLN A 370 -10.67 18.89 -24.00
CA GLN A 370 -11.39 19.18 -25.23
C GLN A 370 -11.78 17.91 -25.98
N GLU A 371 -10.92 16.90 -25.98
CA GLU A 371 -11.17 15.61 -26.63
C GLU A 371 -12.07 14.68 -25.78
N ASN A 372 -12.14 14.90 -24.46
CA ASN A 372 -12.81 14.03 -23.52
C ASN A 372 -13.87 14.73 -22.64
N PRO A 373 -14.77 15.58 -23.19
CA PRO A 373 -15.70 16.39 -22.39
C PRO A 373 -16.60 15.53 -21.48
N LYS A 374 -17.04 14.36 -21.96
CA LYS A 374 -17.86 13.42 -21.18
C LYS A 374 -17.18 12.94 -19.89
N TRP A 375 -15.86 12.81 -19.90
CA TRP A 375 -15.11 12.36 -18.72
C TRP A 375 -14.83 13.51 -17.76
N VAL A 376 -14.68 14.74 -18.26
CA VAL A 376 -14.65 15.94 -17.42
C VAL A 376 -15.98 16.09 -16.67
N GLU A 377 -17.11 16.07 -17.38
CA GLU A 377 -18.46 16.11 -16.80
C GLU A 377 -18.71 14.97 -15.81
N PHE A 378 -18.22 13.75 -16.13
CA PHE A 378 -18.33 12.60 -15.24
C PHE A 378 -17.67 12.87 -13.88
N VAL A 379 -16.46 13.44 -13.85
CA VAL A 379 -15.77 13.74 -12.58
C VAL A 379 -16.41 14.93 -11.86
N GLU A 380 -16.82 15.98 -12.59
CA GLU A 380 -17.50 17.15 -12.02
C GLU A 380 -18.82 16.76 -11.33
N ALA A 381 -19.58 15.84 -11.91
CA ALA A 381 -20.83 15.33 -11.34
C ALA A 381 -20.63 14.51 -10.04
N LEU A 382 -19.38 14.17 -9.68
CA LEU A 382 -19.07 13.45 -8.43
C LEU A 382 -18.74 14.39 -7.28
N LYS A 383 -18.58 15.70 -7.54
CA LYS A 383 -18.33 16.70 -6.51
C LYS A 383 -19.54 16.76 -5.57
N PRO A 384 -19.32 16.73 -4.23
CA PRO A 384 -20.42 16.80 -3.26
C PRO A 384 -21.16 18.15 -3.28
#